data_dfb86123e269da202f2b8302a216fb8d
#
_entry.id   dfb86123e269da202f2b8302a216fb8d
#
_cell.length_a   1.000
_cell.length_b   1.000
_cell.length_c   1.000
_cell.angle_alpha   90.00
_cell.angle_beta   90.00
_cell.angle_gamma   90.00
#
_symmetry.space_group_name_H-M   'P 1'
#
loop_
_entity.id
_entity.type
_entity.pdbx_description
1 polymer ?
#
loop_
_entity_poly.entity_id
_entity_poly.type
_entity_poly.pdbx_seq_one_letter_code
_entity_poly.pdbx_strand_id
1 'polypeptide(L)'
;MKFRFLLWMMGLLMGKASRTNPAFQQQLGDKALVFQLQTLDGKVARHFFVKDQRITSKSGVYAEPAFAIAFKDAAYGFATMQAKNKQLAFMTGIQDKSIQIKGNPALVIWFQGLTKYLKPRNVKPKA
;
A
#
# COMPACT_ATOMS: atom_id res chain seq x y z
N MET A 1 -12.70 9.24 9.04
CA MET A 1 -11.51 8.37 9.05
C MET A 1 -11.45 7.45 7.85
N LYS A 2 -11.67 8.04 6.68
CA LYS A 2 -11.71 7.25 5.44
C LYS A 2 -10.38 6.57 5.13
N PHE A 3 -9.25 7.28 5.38
CA PHE A 3 -7.96 6.72 5.05
C PHE A 3 -7.62 5.54 5.96
N ARG A 4 -7.94 5.64 7.23
CA ARG A 4 -7.71 4.54 8.18
C ARG A 4 -8.53 3.32 7.78
N PHE A 5 -9.78 3.53 7.40
CA PHE A 5 -10.63 2.44 6.92
C PHE A 5 -10.07 1.84 5.63
N LEU A 6 -9.58 2.70 4.72
CA LEU A 6 -9.02 2.23 3.46
C LEU A 6 -7.79 1.34 3.70
N LEU A 7 -6.91 1.75 4.63
CA LEU A 7 -5.73 0.95 4.93
C LEU A 7 -6.11 -0.39 5.53
N TRP A 8 -7.12 -0.40 6.41
CA TRP A 8 -7.62 -1.64 6.98
C TRP A 8 -8.15 -2.55 5.89
N MET A 9 -8.96 -2.00 4.99
CA MET A 9 -9.51 -2.78 3.89
C MET A 9 -8.41 -3.30 2.97
N MET A 10 -7.40 -2.49 2.68
CA MET A 10 -6.26 -2.95 1.90
C MET A 10 -5.60 -4.17 2.56
N GLY A 11 -5.46 -4.13 3.87
CA GLY A 11 -4.89 -5.26 4.58
C GLY A 11 -5.69 -6.53 4.37
N LEU A 12 -7.02 -6.43 4.43
CA LEU A 12 -7.89 -7.57 4.18
C LEU A 12 -7.78 -8.07 2.75
N LEU A 13 -7.81 -7.14 1.80
CA LEU A 13 -7.75 -7.51 0.37
C LEU A 13 -6.42 -8.12 0.00
N MET A 14 -5.33 -7.55 0.50
CA MET A 14 -4.00 -8.11 0.25
C MET A 14 -3.85 -9.48 0.89
N GLY A 15 -4.37 -9.63 2.12
CA GLY A 15 -4.34 -10.91 2.79
C GLY A 15 -5.09 -11.97 2.01
N LYS A 16 -6.29 -11.64 1.52
CA LYS A 16 -7.07 -12.55 0.72
C LYS A 16 -6.37 -12.88 -0.60
N ALA A 17 -5.87 -11.87 -1.29
CA ALA A 17 -5.18 -12.10 -2.57
C ALA A 17 -3.95 -12.97 -2.37
N SER A 18 -3.23 -12.80 -1.26
CA SER A 18 -2.05 -13.60 -0.98
C SER A 18 -2.37 -15.07 -0.74
N ARG A 19 -3.62 -15.38 -0.41
CA ARG A 19 -4.04 -16.76 -0.18
C ARG A 19 -4.72 -17.38 -1.40
N THR A 20 -5.26 -16.57 -2.31
CA THR A 20 -6.15 -17.08 -3.36
C THR A 20 -5.73 -16.73 -4.77
N ASN A 21 -4.84 -15.76 -4.97
CA ASN A 21 -4.48 -15.28 -6.30
C ASN A 21 -3.05 -15.65 -6.64
N PRO A 22 -2.84 -16.65 -7.55
CA PRO A 22 -1.47 -17.05 -7.89
C PRO A 22 -0.61 -15.94 -8.48
N ALA A 23 -1.22 -15.04 -9.27
CA ALA A 23 -0.46 -13.93 -9.84
C ALA A 23 0.04 -12.99 -8.75
N PHE A 24 -0.80 -12.74 -7.75
CA PHE A 24 -0.41 -11.91 -6.61
C PHE A 24 0.70 -12.60 -5.81
N GLN A 25 0.59 -13.90 -5.62
CA GLN A 25 1.61 -14.66 -4.92
C GLN A 25 2.95 -14.59 -5.64
N GLN A 26 2.94 -14.62 -6.97
CA GLN A 26 4.16 -14.46 -7.75
C GLN A 26 4.78 -13.08 -7.56
N GLN A 27 3.95 -12.05 -7.44
CA GLN A 27 4.45 -10.71 -7.19
C GLN A 27 5.11 -10.59 -5.82
N LEU A 28 4.60 -11.32 -4.85
CA LEU A 28 5.24 -11.38 -3.54
C LEU A 28 6.57 -12.12 -3.60
N GLY A 29 6.62 -13.17 -4.43
CA GLY A 29 7.85 -13.94 -4.62
C GLY A 29 8.37 -14.50 -3.31
N ASP A 30 9.67 -14.37 -3.11
CA ASP A 30 10.32 -14.84 -1.89
C ASP A 30 10.60 -13.70 -0.91
N LYS A 31 9.94 -12.55 -1.10
CA LYS A 31 10.17 -11.40 -0.22
C LYS A 31 9.71 -11.67 1.20
N ALA A 32 10.53 -11.28 2.15
CA ALA A 32 10.19 -11.32 3.57
C ALA A 32 10.53 -9.95 4.14
N LEU A 33 9.51 -9.12 4.34
CA LEU A 33 9.74 -7.74 4.77
C LEU A 33 8.50 -7.16 5.43
N VAL A 34 8.66 -5.99 6.01
CA VAL A 34 7.55 -5.21 6.56
C VAL A 34 7.56 -3.87 5.86
N PHE A 35 6.41 -3.43 5.37
CA PHE A 35 6.28 -2.08 4.84
C PHE A 35 5.16 -1.36 5.54
N GLN A 36 5.17 -0.03 5.44
CA GLN A 36 4.28 0.79 6.23
C GLN A 36 3.69 1.92 5.39
N LEU A 37 2.41 2.19 5.61
CA LEU A 37 1.71 3.33 5.02
C LEU A 37 1.22 4.19 6.16
N GLN A 38 1.45 5.51 6.07
CA GLN A 38 1.12 6.40 7.18
C GLN A 38 0.91 7.84 6.71
N THR A 39 0.42 8.67 7.61
CA THR A 39 0.44 10.11 7.43
C THR A 39 1.74 10.65 8.01
N LEU A 40 2.14 11.86 7.56
CA LEU A 40 3.41 12.44 8.02
C LEU A 40 3.43 12.66 9.53
N ASP A 41 2.26 12.95 10.12
CA ASP A 41 2.19 13.15 11.56
C ASP A 41 2.10 11.84 12.35
N GLY A 42 2.03 10.71 11.66
CA GLY A 42 1.97 9.41 12.31
C GLY A 42 0.65 9.06 12.95
N LYS A 43 -0.36 9.92 12.86
CA LYS A 43 -1.65 9.65 13.52
C LYS A 43 -2.40 8.51 12.88
N VAL A 44 -2.21 8.31 11.58
CA VAL A 44 -2.76 7.15 10.87
C VAL A 44 -1.58 6.38 10.34
N ALA A 45 -1.48 5.11 10.72
CA ALA A 45 -0.37 4.26 10.29
C ALA A 45 -0.83 2.81 10.33
N ARG A 46 -0.34 2.04 9.37
CA ARG A 46 -0.58 0.61 9.34
C ARG A 46 0.63 -0.05 8.69
N HIS A 47 1.11 -1.13 9.28
CA HIS A 47 2.23 -1.85 8.71
C HIS A 47 1.79 -3.23 8.25
N PHE A 48 2.47 -3.72 7.23
CA PHE A 48 2.11 -4.95 6.54
C PHE A 48 3.30 -5.90 6.56
N PHE A 49 3.05 -7.13 7.00
CA PHE A 49 4.08 -8.17 7.04
C PHE A 49 3.95 -9.04 5.80
N VAL A 50 5.05 -9.21 5.10
CA VAL A 50 5.11 -10.07 3.91
C VAL A 50 6.09 -11.20 4.19
N LYS A 51 5.62 -12.43 4.07
CA LYS A 51 6.47 -13.61 4.27
C LYS A 51 5.76 -14.83 3.70
N ASP A 52 6.53 -15.70 3.06
CA ASP A 52 6.02 -16.97 2.53
C ASP A 52 4.82 -16.76 1.60
N GLN A 53 4.88 -15.70 0.80
CA GLN A 53 3.81 -15.35 -0.15
C GLN A 53 2.48 -15.05 0.54
N ARG A 54 2.54 -14.56 1.78
CA ARG A 54 1.35 -14.17 2.55
C ARG A 54 1.55 -12.76 3.07
N ILE A 55 0.44 -12.05 3.21
CA ILE A 55 0.45 -10.70 3.79
C ILE A 55 -0.52 -10.66 4.95
N THR A 56 -0.06 -10.09 6.06
CA THR A 56 -0.92 -9.73 7.19
C THR A 56 -0.64 -8.28 7.55
N SER A 57 -1.53 -7.65 8.29
CA SER A 57 -1.35 -6.25 8.64
C SER A 57 -1.77 -5.98 10.07
N LYS A 58 -1.20 -4.90 10.63
CA LYS A 58 -1.58 -4.41 11.96
C LYS A 58 -1.60 -2.89 11.93
N SER A 59 -2.49 -2.29 12.71
CA SER A 59 -2.50 -0.84 12.84
C SER A 59 -1.30 -0.39 13.68
N GLY A 60 -0.85 0.84 13.43
CA GLY A 60 0.22 1.43 14.19
C GLY A 60 1.54 1.44 13.45
N VAL A 61 2.54 2.04 14.10
CA VAL A 61 3.86 2.23 13.53
C VAL A 61 4.74 1.02 13.87
N TYR A 62 5.47 0.53 12.88
CA TYR A 62 6.47 -0.51 13.07
C TYR A 62 7.84 0.17 13.17
N ALA A 63 8.71 -0.36 14.03
CA ALA A 63 9.98 0.31 14.34
C ALA A 63 10.92 0.44 13.14
N GLU A 64 11.05 -0.63 12.35
CA GLU A 64 12.03 -0.64 11.25
C GLU A 64 11.47 -1.30 10.01
N PRO A 65 10.53 -0.65 9.31
CA PRO A 65 10.02 -1.23 8.08
C PRO A 65 11.09 -1.17 6.98
N ALA A 66 10.99 -2.10 6.02
CA ALA A 66 11.89 -2.07 4.87
C ALA A 66 11.68 -0.81 4.04
N PHE A 67 10.45 -0.33 3.99
CA PHE A 67 10.16 1.00 3.45
C PHE A 67 8.88 1.52 4.09
N ALA A 68 8.72 2.83 4.04
CA ALA A 68 7.51 3.47 4.52
C ALA A 68 7.11 4.57 3.54
N ILE A 69 5.82 4.70 3.31
CA ILE A 69 5.25 5.74 2.47
C ILE A 69 4.39 6.62 3.36
N ALA A 70 4.75 7.90 3.45
CA ALA A 70 4.05 8.84 4.30
C ALA A 70 3.35 9.87 3.41
N PHE A 71 2.06 10.06 3.64
CA PHE A 71 1.25 11.04 2.91
C PHE A 71 1.07 12.28 3.78
N LYS A 72 0.95 13.45 3.16
CA LYS A 72 0.90 14.70 3.94
C LYS A 72 -0.26 14.73 4.93
N ASP A 73 -1.39 14.12 4.58
CA ASP A 73 -2.51 13.98 5.50
C ASP A 73 -3.41 12.84 5.04
N ALA A 74 -4.41 12.52 5.86
CA ALA A 74 -5.30 11.40 5.59
C ALA A 74 -6.13 11.60 4.31
N ALA A 75 -6.62 12.82 4.09
CA ALA A 75 -7.42 13.10 2.90
C ALA A 75 -6.61 12.91 1.63
N TYR A 76 -5.37 13.39 1.63
CA TYR A 76 -4.48 13.22 0.49
C TYR A 76 -4.16 11.75 0.24
N GLY A 77 -3.87 11.01 1.32
CA GLY A 77 -3.59 9.58 1.20
C GLY A 77 -4.77 8.82 0.61
N PHE A 78 -5.96 9.11 1.09
CA PHE A 78 -7.17 8.47 0.58
C PHE A 78 -7.35 8.78 -0.92
N ALA A 79 -7.21 10.06 -1.30
CA ALA A 79 -7.38 10.46 -2.69
C ALA A 79 -6.33 9.80 -3.60
N THR A 80 -5.09 9.72 -3.14
CA THR A 80 -4.02 9.11 -3.92
C THR A 80 -4.29 7.63 -4.17
N MET A 81 -4.72 6.93 -3.14
CA MET A 81 -4.98 5.50 -3.26
C MET A 81 -6.22 5.21 -4.11
N GLN A 82 -7.10 6.20 -4.30
CA GLN A 82 -8.30 6.06 -5.12
C GLN A 82 -8.10 6.62 -6.53
N ALA A 83 -6.94 7.18 -6.83
CA ALA A 83 -6.69 7.80 -8.12
C ALA A 83 -6.77 6.77 -9.25
N LYS A 84 -7.29 7.19 -10.39
CA LYS A 84 -7.37 6.32 -11.56
C LYS A 84 -5.98 5.91 -12.03
N ASN A 85 -5.04 6.84 -12.03
CA ASN A 85 -3.67 6.55 -12.38
C ASN A 85 -2.83 6.72 -11.12
N LYS A 86 -2.70 5.63 -10.37
CA LYS A 86 -1.96 5.65 -9.11
C LYS A 86 -0.49 5.98 -9.30
N GLN A 87 0.09 5.47 -10.38
CA GLN A 87 1.50 5.72 -10.64
C GLN A 87 1.77 7.22 -10.83
N LEU A 88 0.93 7.88 -11.62
CA LEU A 88 1.08 9.32 -11.82
C LEU A 88 0.84 10.08 -10.52
N ALA A 89 -0.19 9.68 -9.76
CA ALA A 89 -0.47 10.33 -8.49
C ALA A 89 0.70 10.22 -7.52
N PHE A 90 1.32 9.04 -7.45
CA PHE A 90 2.49 8.85 -6.61
C PHE A 90 3.67 9.71 -7.08
N MET A 91 3.92 9.74 -8.38
CA MET A 91 5.03 10.55 -8.91
C MET A 91 4.84 12.03 -8.61
N THR A 92 3.62 12.52 -8.83
CA THR A 92 3.31 13.93 -8.55
C THR A 92 3.50 14.24 -7.07
N GLY A 93 3.01 13.36 -6.21
CA GLY A 93 3.14 13.55 -4.77
C GLY A 93 4.58 13.54 -4.30
N ILE A 94 5.39 12.66 -4.88
CA ILE A 94 6.81 12.61 -4.53
C ILE A 94 7.50 13.89 -4.98
N GLN A 95 7.19 14.39 -6.18
CA GLN A 95 7.80 15.60 -6.69
C GLN A 95 7.48 16.84 -5.86
N ASP A 96 6.25 16.96 -5.39
CA ASP A 96 5.86 18.13 -4.60
C ASP A 96 5.98 17.90 -3.10
N LYS A 97 6.53 16.74 -2.70
CA LYS A 97 6.79 16.36 -1.32
C LYS A 97 5.55 16.12 -0.48
N SER A 98 4.40 15.95 -1.12
CA SER A 98 3.19 15.51 -0.43
C SER A 98 3.27 14.04 -0.05
N ILE A 99 4.14 13.29 -0.72
CA ILE A 99 4.44 11.90 -0.38
C ILE A 99 5.93 11.80 -0.09
N GLN A 100 6.27 11.27 1.07
CA GLN A 100 7.67 11.07 1.44
C GLN A 100 7.92 9.58 1.63
N ILE A 101 9.04 9.13 1.12
CA ILE A 101 9.38 7.72 1.11
C ILE A 101 10.67 7.51 1.90
N LYS A 102 10.64 6.55 2.81
CA LYS A 102 11.84 6.07 3.50
C LYS A 102 12.11 4.65 3.04
N GLY A 103 13.38 4.32 2.87
CA GLY A 103 13.79 2.97 2.53
C GLY A 103 14.06 2.80 1.05
N ASN A 104 13.96 1.58 0.57
CA ASN A 104 14.40 1.23 -0.77
C ASN A 104 13.36 1.61 -1.83
N PRO A 105 13.69 2.53 -2.77
CA PRO A 105 12.73 2.93 -3.81
C PRO A 105 12.27 1.78 -4.70
N ALA A 106 13.12 0.78 -4.92
CA ALA A 106 12.72 -0.37 -5.74
C ALA A 106 11.55 -1.11 -5.11
N LEU A 107 11.52 -1.16 -3.78
CA LEU A 107 10.41 -1.81 -3.08
C LEU A 107 9.13 -1.00 -3.21
N VAL A 108 9.22 0.32 -3.31
CA VAL A 108 8.04 1.15 -3.53
C VAL A 108 7.43 0.85 -4.90
N ILE A 109 8.26 0.67 -5.91
CA ILE A 109 7.78 0.30 -7.24
C ILE A 109 7.10 -1.07 -7.20
N TRP A 110 7.69 -2.01 -6.48
CA TRP A 110 7.09 -3.32 -6.27
C TRP A 110 5.71 -3.20 -5.60
N PHE A 111 5.61 -2.36 -4.59
CA PHE A 111 4.33 -2.13 -3.90
C PHE A 111 3.28 -1.58 -4.87
N GLN A 112 3.66 -0.63 -5.73
CA GLN A 112 2.73 -0.10 -6.70
C GLN A 112 2.19 -1.18 -7.62
N GLY A 113 3.05 -2.15 -7.97
CA GLY A 113 2.62 -3.30 -8.76
C GLY A 113 1.59 -4.15 -8.03
N LEU A 114 1.74 -4.29 -6.72
CA LEU A 114 0.77 -5.06 -5.92
C LEU A 114 -0.60 -4.42 -5.92
N THR A 115 -0.68 -3.10 -5.90
CA THR A 115 -1.97 -2.43 -5.80
C THR A 115 -2.86 -2.68 -7.00
N LYS A 116 -2.30 -3.09 -8.12
CA LYS A 116 -3.09 -3.42 -9.30
C LYS A 116 -4.05 -4.58 -9.03
N TYR A 117 -3.70 -5.48 -8.13
CA TYR A 117 -4.52 -6.63 -7.82
C TYR A 117 -5.60 -6.34 -6.77
N LEU A 118 -5.64 -5.10 -6.28
CA LEU A 118 -6.60 -4.70 -5.27
C LEU A 118 -7.77 -3.92 -5.84
N LYS A 119 -7.82 -3.71 -7.15
CA LYS A 119 -8.94 -3.01 -7.76
C LYS A 119 -10.22 -3.79 -7.53
N PRO A 120 -11.24 -3.12 -7.04
CA PRO A 120 -12.51 -3.79 -6.84
C PRO A 120 -13.06 -4.16 -8.19
N ARG A 121 -13.51 -5.00 -8.21
CA ARG A 121 -14.13 -5.45 -9.28
C ARG A 121 -14.70 -4.62 -10.26
N ASN A 122 -14.09 -4.27 -9.77
CA ASN A 122 -14.22 -3.79 -10.36
C ASN A 122 -14.76 -3.56 -11.08
N VAL A 123 -14.78 -3.34 -11.22
CA VAL A 123 -15.04 -2.97 -11.47
C VAL A 123 -15.47 -2.99 -12.52
N LYS A 124 -15.64 -3.45 -12.80
CA LYS A 124 -15.95 -3.54 -13.64
C LYS A 124 -16.59 -3.38 -14.37
N PRO A 125 -16.66 -3.27 -14.69
CA PRO A 125 -17.16 -3.06 -15.25
C PRO A 125 -17.63 -3.16 -15.97
N LYS A 126 -17.74 -3.20 -16.33
CA LYS A 126 -18.08 -3.17 -16.90
C LYS A 126 -18.37 -3.26 -17.65
N ALA A 127 -18.39 -3.43 -18.00
CA ALA A 127 -18.56 -3.29 -18.58
C ALA A 127 -18.71 -3.02 -19.04
#